data_b89826be80049da33dfeb2be8c6f5cfa
#
_entry.id   b89826be80049da33dfeb2be8c6f5cfa
#
_cell.length_a   1.000
_cell.length_b   1.000
_cell.length_c   1.000
_cell.angle_alpha   90.00
_cell.angle_beta   90.00
_cell.angle_gamma   90.00
#
_symmetry.space_group_name_H-M   'P 1'
#
loop_
_entity.id
_entity.type
_entity.pdbx_description
1 polymer ?
#
loop_
_entity_poly.entity_id
_entity_poly.type
_entity_poly.pdbx_seq_one_letter_code
_entity_poly.pdbx_strand_id
1 'polypeptide(L)'
;MPKAALHNLGCKVNAYETEAMQQQLEARGYEIVPFDQKADVYIINTCSVTNIADRKSRQMLHRAKKMNPDSVVVAAGCYVQVAANALKEDAAVDIIVGNNQKARLADILDEFFSGGREDVSYVVDISHTNEYEALHVDRIADRTRAFIKVQDGCNQFCSYCIIPYARG
;
A
#
# COMPACT_ATOMS: atom_id res chain seq x y z
N MET A 1 -6.76 4.78 21.12
CA MET A 1 -5.72 4.65 20.08
C MET A 1 -6.42 4.11 18.83
N PRO A 2 -6.26 4.73 17.67
CA PRO A 2 -6.85 4.21 16.44
C PRO A 2 -6.20 2.86 16.09
N LYS A 3 -7.00 1.96 15.53
CA LYS A 3 -6.57 0.63 15.12
C LYS A 3 -6.27 0.59 13.64
N ALA A 4 -5.14 0.02 13.27
CA ALA A 4 -4.76 -0.21 11.88
C ALA A 4 -4.50 -1.70 11.60
N ALA A 5 -4.97 -2.17 10.47
CA ALA A 5 -4.74 -3.52 9.99
C ALA A 5 -4.09 -3.48 8.60
N LEU A 6 -2.99 -4.20 8.43
CA LEU A 6 -2.27 -4.25 7.17
C LEU A 6 -2.38 -5.63 6.53
N HIS A 7 -2.45 -5.66 5.20
CA HIS A 7 -2.45 -6.91 4.43
C HIS A 7 -1.53 -6.80 3.23
N ASN A 8 -0.65 -7.78 3.09
CA ASN A 8 0.29 -7.87 1.97
C ASN A 8 -0.18 -8.90 0.95
N LEU A 9 -0.33 -8.49 -0.30
CA LEU A 9 -0.72 -9.34 -1.43
C LEU A 9 0.41 -9.42 -2.46
N GLY A 10 1.64 -9.49 -2.07
CA GLY A 10 2.67 -9.41 -3.07
C GLY A 10 3.92 -10.22 -2.81
N CYS A 11 4.96 -9.74 -3.41
CA CYS A 11 6.30 -10.30 -3.34
C CYS A 11 7.02 -9.90 -2.03
N LYS A 12 8.28 -10.31 -1.92
CA LYS A 12 9.13 -9.95 -0.78
C LYS A 12 9.35 -8.45 -0.63
N VAL A 13 9.38 -7.72 -1.76
CA VAL A 13 9.49 -6.25 -1.74
C VAL A 13 8.23 -5.64 -1.10
N ASN A 14 7.04 -6.08 -1.52
CA ASN A 14 5.79 -5.65 -0.87
C ASN A 14 5.75 -6.00 0.62
N ALA A 15 6.28 -7.17 1.01
CA ALA A 15 6.34 -7.55 2.41
C ALA A 15 7.23 -6.61 3.23
N TYR A 16 8.40 -6.24 2.70
CA TYR A 16 9.29 -5.25 3.32
C TYR A 16 8.61 -3.87 3.44
N GLU A 17 7.96 -3.42 2.38
CA GLU A 17 7.23 -2.14 2.36
C GLU A 17 6.06 -2.13 3.34
N THR A 18 5.34 -3.26 3.48
CA THR A 18 4.25 -3.39 4.46
C THR A 18 4.76 -3.28 5.88
N GLU A 19 5.91 -3.89 6.18
CA GLU A 19 6.56 -3.77 7.49
C GLU A 19 6.96 -2.32 7.79
N ALA A 20 7.54 -1.63 6.80
CA ALA A 20 7.90 -0.21 6.95
C ALA A 20 6.67 0.68 7.19
N MET A 21 5.58 0.47 6.45
CA MET A 21 4.32 1.17 6.67
C MET A 21 3.73 0.90 8.05
N GLN A 22 3.82 -0.35 8.53
CA GLN A 22 3.38 -0.70 9.87
C GLN A 22 4.14 0.10 10.94
N GLN A 23 5.46 0.14 10.84
CA GLN A 23 6.29 0.87 11.81
C GLN A 23 6.02 2.40 11.80
N GLN A 24 5.73 2.98 10.62
CA GLN A 24 5.29 4.37 10.54
C GLN A 24 3.99 4.60 11.33
N LEU A 25 3.02 3.70 11.23
CA LEU A 25 1.76 3.80 11.95
C LEU A 25 1.93 3.60 13.45
N GLU A 26 2.73 2.62 13.87
CA GLU A 26 3.09 2.40 15.27
C GLU A 26 3.74 3.66 15.88
N ALA A 27 4.65 4.30 15.15
CA ALA A 27 5.30 5.55 15.58
C ALA A 27 4.31 6.73 15.74
N ARG A 28 3.18 6.70 15.01
CA ARG A 28 2.07 7.67 15.13
C ARG A 28 1.01 7.26 16.16
N GLY A 29 1.23 6.18 16.91
CA GLY A 29 0.36 5.72 18.00
C GLY A 29 -0.83 4.88 17.54
N TYR A 30 -0.79 4.30 16.35
CA TYR A 30 -1.77 3.29 15.92
C TYR A 30 -1.49 1.95 16.61
N GLU A 31 -2.56 1.29 17.07
CA GLU A 31 -2.53 -0.10 17.50
C GLU A 31 -2.65 -1.00 16.26
N ILE A 32 -1.65 -1.82 16.00
CA ILE A 32 -1.69 -2.77 14.89
C ILE A 32 -2.45 -4.02 15.30
N VAL A 33 -3.48 -4.35 14.55
CA VAL A 33 -4.34 -5.51 14.79
C VAL A 33 -4.32 -6.47 13.59
N PRO A 34 -4.60 -7.76 13.80
CA PRO A 34 -4.78 -8.71 12.71
C PRO A 34 -5.86 -8.25 11.72
N PHE A 35 -5.67 -8.55 10.42
CA PHE A 35 -6.54 -8.08 9.36
C PHE A 35 -8.00 -8.57 9.47
N ASP A 36 -8.24 -9.66 10.16
CA ASP A 36 -9.57 -10.23 10.42
C ASP A 36 -10.30 -9.60 11.61
N GLN A 37 -9.68 -8.65 12.28
CA GLN A 37 -10.29 -7.87 13.35
C GLN A 37 -10.82 -6.52 12.83
N LYS A 38 -11.76 -5.94 13.58
CA LYS A 38 -12.29 -4.61 13.29
C LYS A 38 -11.19 -3.55 13.54
N ALA A 39 -10.87 -2.78 12.49
CA ALA A 39 -9.90 -1.68 12.54
C ALA A 39 -10.54 -0.39 12.03
N ASP A 40 -9.93 0.75 12.39
CA ASP A 40 -10.32 2.07 11.90
C ASP A 40 -9.72 2.37 10.54
N VAL A 41 -8.52 1.79 10.27
CA VAL A 41 -7.80 1.93 8.99
C VAL A 41 -7.38 0.55 8.51
N TYR A 42 -7.66 0.24 7.26
CA TYR A 42 -7.15 -0.96 6.58
C TYR A 42 -6.21 -0.56 5.45
N ILE A 43 -5.00 -1.07 5.46
CA ILE A 43 -4.01 -0.83 4.41
C ILE A 43 -3.76 -2.14 3.66
N ILE A 44 -4.06 -2.16 2.36
CA ILE A 44 -3.84 -3.31 1.49
C ILE A 44 -2.71 -2.98 0.52
N ASN A 45 -1.55 -3.60 0.72
CA ASN A 45 -0.43 -3.49 -0.20
C ASN A 45 -0.62 -4.47 -1.35
N THR A 46 -1.12 -3.96 -2.45
CA THR A 46 -1.64 -4.71 -3.60
C THR A 46 -0.55 -5.21 -4.54
N CYS A 47 -0.88 -6.21 -5.33
CA CYS A 47 -0.01 -6.79 -6.36
C CYS A 47 -0.73 -6.81 -7.72
N SER A 48 0.03 -6.65 -8.80
CA SER A 48 -0.45 -6.65 -10.19
C SER A 48 0.39 -7.52 -11.14
N VAL A 49 1.13 -8.50 -10.61
CA VAL A 49 1.99 -9.36 -11.46
C VAL A 49 1.16 -10.34 -12.30
N THR A 50 -0.08 -10.64 -11.88
CA THR A 50 -1.02 -11.50 -12.60
C THR A 50 -2.45 -11.00 -12.46
N ASN A 51 -3.34 -11.36 -13.41
CA ASN A 51 -4.77 -11.07 -13.32
C ASN A 51 -5.43 -11.66 -12.06
N ILE A 52 -4.89 -12.76 -11.53
CA ILE A 52 -5.34 -13.36 -10.27
C ILE A 52 -4.96 -12.45 -9.10
N ALA A 53 -3.77 -11.85 -9.13
CA ALA A 53 -3.33 -10.91 -8.11
C ALA A 53 -4.20 -9.63 -8.09
N ASP A 54 -4.56 -9.11 -9.26
CA ASP A 54 -5.47 -7.96 -9.39
C ASP A 54 -6.84 -8.28 -8.78
N ARG A 55 -7.39 -9.45 -9.10
CA ARG A 55 -8.67 -9.89 -8.55
C ARG A 55 -8.62 -10.06 -7.03
N LYS A 56 -7.54 -10.64 -6.50
CA LYS A 56 -7.34 -10.77 -5.05
C LYS A 56 -7.20 -9.41 -4.37
N SER A 57 -6.49 -8.47 -5.01
CA SER A 57 -6.35 -7.10 -4.52
C SER A 57 -7.72 -6.44 -4.32
N ARG A 58 -8.58 -6.46 -5.35
CA ARG A 58 -9.95 -5.94 -5.25
C ARG A 58 -10.78 -6.66 -4.18
N GLN A 59 -10.72 -7.98 -4.12
CA GLN A 59 -11.44 -8.76 -3.10
C GLN A 59 -11.06 -8.37 -1.68
N MET A 60 -9.77 -8.10 -1.42
CA MET A 60 -9.32 -7.72 -0.09
C MET A 60 -9.73 -6.28 0.27
N LEU A 61 -9.73 -5.35 -0.69
CA LEU A 61 -10.24 -3.99 -0.49
C LEU A 61 -11.73 -4.02 -0.11
N HIS A 62 -12.55 -4.71 -0.89
CA HIS A 62 -13.98 -4.87 -0.59
C HIS A 62 -14.24 -5.63 0.72
N ARG A 63 -13.41 -6.62 1.05
CA ARG A 63 -13.51 -7.34 2.33
C ARG A 63 -13.26 -6.40 3.50
N ALA A 64 -12.24 -5.54 3.43
CA ALA A 64 -11.95 -4.56 4.47
C ALA A 64 -13.14 -3.64 4.72
N LYS A 65 -13.70 -3.05 3.66
CA LYS A 65 -14.87 -2.17 3.75
C LYS A 65 -16.11 -2.88 4.30
N LYS A 66 -16.29 -4.17 3.97
CA LYS A 66 -17.38 -4.98 4.51
C LYS A 66 -17.21 -5.28 6.01
N MET A 67 -15.99 -5.46 6.49
CA MET A 67 -15.70 -5.73 7.90
C MET A 67 -15.97 -4.52 8.79
N ASN A 68 -15.66 -3.34 8.32
CA ASN A 68 -15.98 -2.09 8.97
C ASN A 68 -16.32 -1.01 7.91
N PRO A 69 -17.62 -0.76 7.65
CA PRO A 69 -18.04 0.25 6.67
C PRO A 69 -17.55 1.67 6.98
N ASP A 70 -17.34 1.99 8.27
CA ASP A 70 -16.86 3.30 8.72
C ASP A 70 -15.34 3.43 8.68
N SER A 71 -14.61 2.37 8.32
CA SER A 71 -13.15 2.41 8.24
C SER A 71 -12.66 3.16 7.01
N VAL A 72 -11.45 3.69 7.13
CA VAL A 72 -10.67 4.21 6.00
C VAL A 72 -9.91 3.05 5.35
N VAL A 73 -10.19 2.78 4.08
CA VAL A 73 -9.54 1.73 3.30
C VAL A 73 -8.50 2.35 2.36
N VAL A 74 -7.25 2.02 2.59
CA VAL A 74 -6.10 2.49 1.81
C VAL A 74 -5.65 1.39 0.86
N ALA A 75 -5.69 1.67 -0.44
CA ALA A 75 -5.07 0.84 -1.45
C ALA A 75 -3.64 1.35 -1.72
N ALA A 76 -2.64 0.48 -1.60
CA ALA A 76 -1.25 0.80 -1.91
C ALA A 76 -0.64 -0.25 -2.85
N GLY A 77 0.47 0.05 -3.50
CA GLY A 77 1.28 -0.92 -4.22
C GLY A 77 1.06 -0.99 -5.73
N CYS A 78 1.50 -2.10 -6.34
CA CYS A 78 1.61 -2.22 -7.80
C CYS A 78 0.26 -2.15 -8.55
N TYR A 79 -0.80 -2.75 -8.01
CA TYR A 79 -2.12 -2.67 -8.65
C TYR A 79 -2.64 -1.23 -8.69
N VAL A 80 -2.39 -0.48 -7.64
CA VAL A 80 -2.73 0.95 -7.57
C VAL A 80 -2.03 1.73 -8.68
N GLN A 81 -0.76 1.47 -8.90
CA GLN A 81 0.04 2.19 -9.90
C GLN A 81 -0.48 1.99 -11.33
N VAL A 82 -0.94 0.78 -11.66
CA VAL A 82 -1.43 0.46 -13.01
C VAL A 82 -2.93 0.67 -13.20
N ALA A 83 -3.72 0.70 -12.12
CA ALA A 83 -5.19 0.75 -12.17
C ALA A 83 -5.78 1.91 -11.35
N ALA A 84 -5.04 3.00 -11.15
CA ALA A 84 -5.44 4.14 -10.32
C ALA A 84 -6.83 4.69 -10.66
N ASN A 85 -7.13 4.85 -11.95
CA ASN A 85 -8.42 5.40 -12.39
C ASN A 85 -9.60 4.49 -12.02
N ALA A 86 -9.45 3.18 -12.17
CA ALA A 86 -10.50 2.23 -11.78
C ALA A 86 -10.71 2.20 -10.25
N LEU A 87 -9.65 2.40 -9.47
CA LEU A 87 -9.74 2.44 -8.02
C LEU A 87 -10.33 3.75 -7.48
N LYS A 88 -10.19 4.86 -8.19
CA LYS A 88 -10.85 6.14 -7.82
C LYS A 88 -12.37 6.05 -7.86
N GLU A 89 -12.90 5.19 -8.72
CA GLU A 89 -14.35 4.96 -8.87
C GLU A 89 -14.86 3.83 -7.95
N ASP A 90 -13.97 3.14 -7.24
CA ASP A 90 -14.33 2.02 -6.36
C ASP A 90 -14.71 2.54 -4.98
N ALA A 91 -16.00 2.47 -4.65
CA ALA A 91 -16.55 2.92 -3.37
C ALA A 91 -16.00 2.19 -2.13
N ALA A 92 -15.26 1.09 -2.31
CA ALA A 92 -14.58 0.41 -1.22
C ALA A 92 -13.21 1.01 -0.87
N VAL A 93 -12.71 2.00 -1.66
CA VAL A 93 -11.38 2.60 -1.49
C VAL A 93 -11.52 4.07 -1.15
N ASP A 94 -10.98 4.47 -0.01
CA ASP A 94 -11.01 5.86 0.43
C ASP A 94 -9.73 6.61 0.07
N ILE A 95 -8.57 5.93 0.08
CA ILE A 95 -7.26 6.54 -0.23
C ILE A 95 -6.47 5.61 -1.15
N ILE A 96 -5.79 6.21 -2.13
CA ILE A 96 -4.97 5.52 -3.12
C ILE A 96 -3.52 6.01 -3.00
N VAL A 97 -2.60 5.09 -2.68
CA VAL A 97 -1.17 5.40 -2.48
C VAL A 97 -0.33 4.62 -3.48
N GLY A 98 0.23 5.31 -4.46
CA GLY A 98 1.12 4.72 -5.47
C GLY A 98 2.47 4.29 -4.90
N ASN A 99 3.26 3.60 -5.71
CA ASN A 99 4.67 3.37 -5.43
C ASN A 99 5.40 4.71 -5.35
N ASN A 100 6.45 4.82 -4.56
CA ASN A 100 7.16 6.06 -4.20
C ASN A 100 6.36 7.08 -3.34
N GLN A 101 5.22 6.67 -2.75
CA GLN A 101 4.45 7.48 -1.80
C GLN A 101 4.19 6.77 -0.46
N LYS A 102 4.64 5.54 -0.30
CA LYS A 102 4.42 4.72 0.91
C LYS A 102 5.18 5.27 2.12
N ALA A 103 6.32 5.91 1.89
CA ALA A 103 7.08 6.60 2.95
C ALA A 103 6.27 7.72 3.63
N ARG A 104 5.26 8.25 2.94
CA ARG A 104 4.39 9.32 3.44
C ARG A 104 3.03 8.84 3.93
N LEU A 105 2.83 7.52 4.09
CA LEU A 105 1.52 6.96 4.43
C LEU A 105 0.93 7.58 5.70
N ALA A 106 1.73 7.72 6.74
CA ALA A 106 1.26 8.28 8.00
C ALA A 106 0.85 9.76 7.85
N ASP A 107 1.61 10.56 7.09
CA ASP A 107 1.27 11.96 6.80
C ASP A 107 0.00 12.07 5.95
N ILE A 108 -0.17 11.19 4.97
CA ILE A 108 -1.39 11.11 4.13
C ILE A 108 -2.62 10.82 4.99
N LEU A 109 -2.52 9.91 5.95
CA LEU A 109 -3.62 9.62 6.87
C LEU A 109 -3.92 10.80 7.79
N ASP A 110 -2.90 11.47 8.32
CA ASP A 110 -3.07 12.67 9.14
C ASP A 110 -3.75 13.81 8.34
N GLU A 111 -3.34 14.04 7.09
CA GLU A 111 -3.96 14.99 6.17
C GLU A 111 -5.44 14.65 5.91
N PHE A 112 -5.74 13.36 5.67
CA PHE A 112 -7.10 12.89 5.43
C PHE A 112 -8.02 13.11 6.63
N PHE A 113 -7.58 12.70 7.83
CA PHE A 113 -8.38 12.87 9.06
C PHE A 113 -8.52 14.33 9.51
N SER A 114 -7.59 15.19 9.11
CA SER A 114 -7.67 16.64 9.38
C SER A 114 -8.65 17.38 8.47
N GLY A 115 -9.26 16.70 7.49
CA GLY A 115 -10.15 17.31 6.50
C GLY A 115 -9.45 18.25 5.52
N GLY A 116 -8.11 18.14 5.41
CA GLY A 116 -7.27 19.08 4.67
C GLY A 116 -7.19 18.88 3.16
N ARG A 117 -7.71 17.77 2.61
CA ARG A 117 -7.62 17.49 1.17
C ARG A 117 -8.84 16.76 0.63
N GLU A 118 -9.32 17.23 -0.51
CA GLU A 118 -10.32 16.55 -1.36
C GLU A 118 -9.68 15.42 -2.22
N ASP A 119 -8.35 15.45 -2.40
CA ASP A 119 -7.64 14.46 -3.20
C ASP A 119 -7.40 13.17 -2.41
N VAL A 120 -8.04 12.10 -2.85
CA VAL A 120 -7.90 10.75 -2.30
C VAL A 120 -6.83 9.90 -3.03
N SER A 121 -6.12 10.47 -4.00
CA SER A 121 -5.18 9.75 -4.86
C SER A 121 -3.79 10.38 -4.85
N TYR A 122 -2.85 9.61 -4.30
CA TYR A 122 -1.42 9.93 -4.22
C TYR A 122 -0.63 9.00 -5.14
N VAL A 123 -0.86 9.13 -6.44
CA VAL A 123 -0.17 8.34 -7.47
C VAL A 123 0.67 9.28 -8.32
N VAL A 124 1.97 9.03 -8.36
CA VAL A 124 2.92 9.77 -9.19
C VAL A 124 3.24 8.98 -10.44
N ASP A 125 3.58 9.66 -11.52
CA ASP A 125 4.12 9.01 -12.71
C ASP A 125 5.54 8.54 -12.43
N ILE A 126 5.70 7.21 -12.29
CA ILE A 126 6.98 6.58 -11.99
C ILE A 126 7.84 6.31 -13.24
N SER A 127 7.30 6.52 -14.44
CA SER A 127 8.03 6.23 -15.69
C SER A 127 9.24 7.15 -15.91
N HIS A 128 9.28 8.27 -15.21
CA HIS A 128 10.34 9.28 -15.29
C HIS A 128 11.03 9.57 -13.95
N THR A 129 10.69 8.84 -12.88
CA THR A 129 11.33 9.02 -11.58
C THR A 129 12.54 8.08 -11.45
N ASN A 130 13.70 8.65 -11.10
CA ASN A 130 14.89 7.90 -10.73
C ASN A 130 15.09 7.88 -9.21
N GLU A 131 14.06 8.24 -8.45
CA GLU A 131 14.13 8.31 -7.01
C GLU A 131 13.80 6.95 -6.39
N TYR A 132 14.73 6.45 -5.61
CA TYR A 132 14.52 5.27 -4.79
C TYR A 132 13.76 5.65 -3.52
N GLU A 133 12.60 5.05 -3.30
CA GLU A 133 11.84 5.27 -2.07
C GLU A 133 12.54 4.62 -0.88
N ALA A 134 13.18 5.45 -0.05
CA ALA A 134 13.85 5.01 1.16
C ALA A 134 12.82 4.71 2.25
N LEU A 135 12.52 3.43 2.43
CA LEU A 135 11.71 2.93 3.54
C LEU A 135 12.65 2.30 4.57
N HIS A 136 12.51 2.70 5.82
CA HIS A 136 13.29 2.15 6.92
C HIS A 136 12.47 1.11 7.70
N VAL A 137 13.12 -0.01 8.01
CA VAL A 137 12.57 -1.06 8.87
C VAL A 137 13.59 -1.26 10.00
N ASP A 138 13.24 -0.80 11.19
CA ASP A 138 14.12 -0.87 12.36
C ASP A 138 14.10 -2.25 13.02
N ARG A 139 12.96 -2.95 12.93
CA ARG A 139 12.78 -4.28 13.50
C ARG A 139 11.89 -5.14 12.61
N ILE A 140 12.12 -6.44 12.66
CA ILE A 140 11.26 -7.42 11.99
C ILE A 140 10.52 -8.18 13.09
N ALA A 141 9.20 -7.90 13.21
CA ALA A 141 8.42 -8.33 14.38
C ALA A 141 8.21 -9.84 14.45
N ASP A 142 7.98 -10.53 13.32
CA ASP A 142 7.48 -11.91 13.33
C ASP A 142 8.26 -12.88 12.43
N ARG A 143 9.49 -12.57 12.04
CA ARG A 143 10.24 -13.41 11.09
C ARG A 143 11.67 -13.68 11.56
N THR A 144 12.13 -14.91 11.35
CA THR A 144 13.54 -15.31 11.53
C THR A 144 14.45 -14.83 10.38
N ARG A 145 13.90 -14.21 9.33
CA ARG A 145 14.63 -13.75 8.14
C ARG A 145 14.46 -12.26 7.96
N ALA A 146 15.58 -11.54 7.87
CA ALA A 146 15.61 -10.14 7.46
C ALA A 146 15.60 -10.03 5.92
N PHE A 147 14.84 -9.05 5.40
CA PHE A 147 14.90 -8.67 3.99
C PHE A 147 15.52 -7.29 3.86
N ILE A 148 16.41 -7.12 2.91
CA ILE A 148 16.98 -5.82 2.54
C ILE A 148 16.51 -5.53 1.11
N LYS A 149 15.82 -4.40 0.93
CA LYS A 149 15.40 -3.92 -0.38
C LYS A 149 16.58 -3.22 -1.03
N VAL A 150 17.18 -3.85 -2.04
CA VAL A 150 18.38 -3.34 -2.75
C VAL A 150 18.05 -2.76 -4.13
N GLN A 151 16.83 -2.99 -4.62
CA GLN A 151 16.37 -2.51 -5.92
C GLN A 151 14.86 -2.28 -5.89
N ASP A 152 14.40 -1.27 -6.61
CA ASP A 152 13.00 -1.05 -6.95
C ASP A 152 12.90 -0.78 -8.45
N GLY A 153 11.88 -1.41 -9.08
CA GLY A 153 11.70 -1.28 -10.52
C GLY A 153 12.68 -2.07 -11.38
N CYS A 154 12.58 -1.90 -12.70
CA CYS A 154 13.44 -2.56 -13.68
C CYS A 154 13.31 -1.88 -15.06
N ASN A 155 14.41 -1.59 -15.70
CA ASN A 155 14.46 -0.94 -17.01
C ASN A 155 14.67 -1.90 -18.20
N GLN A 156 14.46 -3.22 -18.02
CA GLN A 156 14.65 -4.19 -19.10
C GLN A 156 13.46 -4.28 -20.07
N PHE A 157 12.27 -3.85 -19.69
CA PHE A 157 11.06 -3.83 -20.51
C PHE A 157 10.77 -5.13 -21.26
N CYS A 158 10.95 -6.29 -20.59
CA CYS A 158 10.59 -7.59 -21.18
C CYS A 158 9.10 -7.60 -21.56
N SER A 159 8.77 -8.18 -22.71
CA SER A 159 7.44 -8.11 -23.34
C SER A 159 6.26 -8.59 -22.47
N TYR A 160 6.53 -9.45 -21.50
CA TYR A 160 5.53 -10.02 -20.58
C TYR A 160 5.55 -9.39 -19.18
N CYS A 161 6.43 -8.40 -18.91
CA CYS A 161 6.70 -7.94 -17.56
C CYS A 161 6.01 -6.60 -17.27
N ILE A 162 5.23 -6.56 -16.18
CA ILE A 162 4.55 -5.36 -15.72
C ILE A 162 5.44 -4.45 -14.83
N ILE A 163 6.57 -4.96 -14.34
CA ILE A 163 7.39 -4.26 -13.34
C ILE A 163 7.80 -2.85 -13.76
N PRO A 164 8.30 -2.59 -14.99
CA PRO A 164 8.66 -1.24 -15.40
C PRO A 164 7.52 -0.23 -15.29
N TYR A 165 6.29 -0.69 -15.47
CA TYR A 165 5.07 0.15 -15.44
C TYR A 165 4.48 0.28 -14.03
N ALA A 166 4.77 -0.69 -13.17
CA ALA A 166 4.24 -0.72 -11.81
C ALA A 166 5.20 -0.14 -10.77
N ARG A 167 6.51 -0.13 -11.07
CA ARG A 167 7.56 0.30 -10.14
C ARG A 167 8.62 1.24 -10.73
N GLY A 168 8.60 1.46 -12.03
CA GLY A 168 9.60 2.30 -12.74
C GLY A 168 10.87 1.57 -13.13
#